data_cc2d206ee79366df14ec01231c15438c
#
_entry.id   cc2d206ee79366df14ec01231c15438c
#
_cell.length_a   1.000
_cell.length_b   1.000
_cell.length_c   1.000
_cell.angle_alpha   90.00
_cell.angle_beta   90.00
_cell.angle_gamma   90.00
#
_symmetry.space_group_name_H-M   'P 1'
#
loop_
_entity.id
_entity.type
_entity.pdbx_description
1 polymer ?
#
loop_
_entity_poly.entity_id
_entity_poly.type
_entity_poly.pdbx_seq_one_letter_code
_entity_poly.pdbx_strand_id
1 'polypeptide(L)'
;MVCSGNSSHVLCLGTLVRLGDFKLYLLALLQRFEAFALNGAVVDENIIATGALDEAKALLVIEPLYGSCRHCCSSCSHNADRPLRGRVMSRCHKIREQLAVPENDLVSADRFNQLFTMHGTTMIFMVIMPLAVAFFNYIMPLQIGARDVAFPRLNAFSYWMFFFGSVLNNVSWLFGEAPNMTWVGYSPLTNSTYTPGMSGDFWVVGLQILGVSSIVGALNFITTIINMRAPGMSFMRLPVFTWMTLITALLVILAFPAITICLVELMFDRLFHTNFFEASAGGLPILWQHLFWVFGHPEVYILILP
;
A
#
# COMPACT_ATOMS: atom_id res chain seq x y z
N MET A 1 -40.07 5.39 -3.25
CA MET A 1 -40.00 4.61 -2.03
C MET A 1 -39.34 5.49 -0.98
N VAL A 2 -40.11 5.88 0.00
CA VAL A 2 -39.73 6.85 1.05
C VAL A 2 -38.75 6.18 2.00
N CYS A 3 -37.52 6.65 2.10
CA CYS A 3 -36.62 6.28 3.17
C CYS A 3 -36.95 7.14 4.39
N SER A 4 -37.61 6.51 5.36
CA SER A 4 -37.82 7.03 6.70
C SER A 4 -36.48 7.27 7.38
N GLY A 5 -36.33 8.45 7.94
CA GLY A 5 -35.08 8.90 8.52
C GLY A 5 -34.71 8.18 9.82
N ASN A 6 -33.43 7.94 9.95
CA ASN A 6 -32.79 7.86 11.26
C ASN A 6 -31.46 8.59 11.17
N SER A 7 -31.28 9.53 12.07
CA SER A 7 -30.31 10.64 12.02
C SER A 7 -28.87 10.26 12.37
N SER A 8 -28.36 9.13 11.87
CA SER A 8 -26.96 8.69 12.02
C SER A 8 -26.16 8.70 10.72
N HIS A 9 -26.66 9.37 9.67
CA HIS A 9 -25.94 9.53 8.42
C HIS A 9 -25.22 10.88 8.37
N VAL A 10 -24.06 10.94 8.96
CA VAL A 10 -23.15 12.10 8.85
C VAL A 10 -22.16 11.82 7.76
N LEU A 11 -22.26 12.62 6.70
CA LEU A 11 -21.29 12.88 5.65
C LEU A 11 -20.83 11.68 4.79
N CYS A 12 -21.46 11.60 3.64
CA CYS A 12 -20.84 11.01 2.45
C CYS A 12 -19.74 11.94 1.94
N LEU A 13 -18.50 11.76 2.40
CA LEU A 13 -17.33 12.19 1.64
C LEU A 13 -17.17 11.17 0.52
N GLY A 14 -17.39 11.60 -0.72
CA GLY A 14 -17.34 10.74 -1.88
C GLY A 14 -16.02 9.96 -1.95
N THR A 15 -16.14 8.65 -1.97
CA THR A 15 -15.15 7.60 -2.23
C THR A 15 -14.53 6.86 -1.05
N LEU A 16 -14.73 7.25 0.20
CA LEU A 16 -14.22 6.50 1.34
C LEU A 16 -15.33 6.41 2.40
N VAL A 17 -15.74 5.19 2.67
CA VAL A 17 -16.41 4.69 3.88
C VAL A 17 -17.23 5.73 4.64
N ARG A 18 -18.48 5.47 4.86
CA ARG A 18 -19.31 6.19 5.84
C ARG A 18 -18.57 6.19 7.18
N LEU A 19 -17.98 7.32 7.55
CA LEU A 19 -17.23 7.50 8.80
C LEU A 19 -18.02 7.08 10.05
N GLY A 20 -19.34 7.14 9.98
CA GLY A 20 -20.24 6.68 11.05
C GLY A 20 -20.22 5.17 11.22
N ASP A 21 -20.25 4.41 10.14
CA ASP A 21 -20.24 2.95 10.18
C ASP A 21 -18.86 2.43 10.63
N PHE A 22 -17.77 3.08 10.20
CA PHE A 22 -16.42 2.76 10.65
C PHE A 22 -16.23 2.99 12.15
N LYS A 23 -16.77 4.08 12.69
CA LYS A 23 -16.69 4.40 14.12
C LYS A 23 -17.49 3.40 14.97
N LEU A 24 -18.67 2.98 14.51
CA LEU A 24 -19.49 1.97 15.17
C LEU A 24 -18.85 0.58 15.10
N TYR A 25 -18.23 0.21 13.99
CA TYR A 25 -17.50 -1.06 13.86
C TYR A 25 -16.24 -1.09 14.72
N LEU A 26 -15.48 0.01 14.77
CA LEU A 26 -14.29 0.11 15.61
C LEU A 26 -14.67 0.06 17.11
N LEU A 27 -15.76 0.71 17.52
CA LEU A 27 -16.26 0.64 18.89
C LEU A 27 -16.76 -0.76 19.24
N ALA A 28 -17.48 -1.41 18.34
CA ALA A 28 -17.95 -2.79 18.54
C ALA A 28 -16.78 -3.79 18.60
N LEU A 29 -15.73 -3.56 17.81
CA LEU A 29 -14.51 -4.34 17.86
C LEU A 29 -13.77 -4.13 19.18
N LEU A 30 -13.60 -2.90 19.62
CA LEU A 30 -12.97 -2.55 20.90
C LEU A 30 -13.74 -3.08 22.11
N GLN A 31 -15.07 -2.99 22.11
CA GLN A 31 -15.91 -3.53 23.18
C GLN A 31 -15.87 -5.06 23.25
N ARG A 32 -15.72 -5.76 22.11
CA ARG A 32 -15.52 -7.21 22.11
C ARG A 32 -14.14 -7.60 22.64
N PHE A 33 -13.12 -6.81 22.39
CA PHE A 33 -11.77 -7.06 22.93
C PHE A 33 -11.70 -6.81 24.44
N GLU A 34 -12.41 -5.84 25.00
CA GLU A 34 -12.55 -5.67 26.46
C GLU A 34 -13.27 -6.86 27.12
N ALA A 35 -14.32 -7.38 26.50
CA ALA A 35 -15.02 -8.57 26.98
C ALA A 35 -14.14 -9.84 26.91
N PHE A 36 -13.24 -9.94 25.94
CA PHE A 36 -12.32 -11.08 25.81
C PHE A 36 -11.19 -11.03 26.85
N ALA A 37 -10.70 -9.84 27.22
CA ALA A 37 -9.66 -9.67 28.22
C ALA A 37 -10.14 -9.99 29.65
N LEU A 38 -11.45 -9.89 29.91
CA LEU A 38 -12.05 -10.14 31.23
C LEU A 38 -12.46 -11.60 31.46
N ASN A 39 -12.63 -12.41 30.42
CA ASN A 39 -13.10 -13.80 30.48
C ASN A 39 -12.05 -14.87 30.19
N GLY A 40 -10.79 -14.63 30.46
CA GLY A 40 -9.64 -15.50 30.13
C GLY A 40 -9.55 -16.84 30.88
N ALA A 41 -10.66 -17.52 31.19
CA ALA A 41 -10.60 -18.78 31.94
C ALA A 41 -11.43 -19.96 31.38
N VAL A 42 -12.21 -19.81 30.33
CA VAL A 42 -12.99 -20.93 29.77
C VAL A 42 -12.77 -21.05 28.27
N VAL A 43 -11.96 -22.04 27.88
CA VAL A 43 -11.84 -22.49 26.49
C VAL A 43 -12.99 -23.43 26.22
N ASP A 44 -14.07 -22.94 25.65
CA ASP A 44 -15.21 -23.74 25.25
C ASP A 44 -15.19 -23.97 23.74
N GLU A 45 -15.59 -25.15 23.28
CA GLU A 45 -15.58 -25.58 21.86
C GLU A 45 -16.37 -24.66 20.93
N ASN A 46 -17.24 -23.80 21.47
CA ASN A 46 -17.96 -22.75 20.74
C ASN A 46 -17.09 -21.61 20.22
N ILE A 47 -15.84 -21.45 20.69
CA ILE A 47 -14.91 -20.41 20.21
C ILE A 47 -14.46 -20.68 18.78
N ILE A 48 -14.36 -21.93 18.37
CA ILE A 48 -13.95 -22.31 17.01
C ILE A 48 -15.01 -21.91 15.98
N ALA A 49 -16.29 -22.06 16.32
CA ALA A 49 -17.38 -21.67 15.42
C ALA A 49 -17.56 -20.14 15.31
N THR A 50 -17.30 -19.41 16.39
CA THR A 50 -17.33 -17.93 16.39
C THR A 50 -16.09 -17.34 15.70
N GLY A 51 -14.94 -17.98 15.83
CA GLY A 51 -13.71 -17.58 15.13
C GLY A 51 -13.84 -17.70 13.60
N ALA A 52 -14.44 -18.78 13.11
CA ALA A 52 -14.67 -18.97 11.67
C ALA A 52 -15.68 -17.96 11.10
N LEU A 53 -16.67 -17.55 11.89
CA LEU A 53 -17.64 -16.50 11.50
C LEU A 53 -17.03 -15.11 11.55
N ASP A 54 -16.06 -14.86 12.43
CA ASP A 54 -15.36 -13.58 12.52
C ASP A 54 -14.26 -13.44 11.47
N GLU A 55 -13.62 -14.53 11.02
CA GLU A 55 -12.78 -14.53 9.82
C GLU A 55 -13.59 -14.21 8.55
N ALA A 56 -14.80 -14.77 8.43
CA ALA A 56 -15.70 -14.44 7.33
C ALA A 56 -16.15 -12.96 7.38
N LYS A 57 -16.30 -12.39 8.59
CA LYS A 57 -16.61 -10.96 8.75
C LYS A 57 -15.41 -10.04 8.52
N ALA A 58 -14.20 -10.47 8.85
CA ALA A 58 -12.98 -9.73 8.51
C ALA A 58 -12.76 -9.70 6.99
N LEU A 59 -13.06 -10.78 6.28
CA LEU A 59 -13.10 -10.82 4.82
C LEU A 59 -14.24 -9.95 4.24
N LEU A 60 -15.40 -9.87 4.90
CA LEU A 60 -16.50 -8.98 4.53
C LEU A 60 -16.18 -7.49 4.75
N VAL A 61 -15.26 -7.15 5.67
CA VAL A 61 -14.76 -5.77 5.84
C VAL A 61 -13.73 -5.41 4.77
N ILE A 62 -13.00 -6.38 4.23
CA ILE A 62 -12.12 -6.18 3.07
C ILE A 62 -12.93 -6.12 1.77
N GLU A 63 -14.04 -6.85 1.65
CA GLU A 63 -14.96 -6.74 0.51
C GLU A 63 -15.53 -5.33 0.27
N PRO A 64 -15.85 -4.49 1.26
CA PRO A 64 -16.25 -3.11 1.00
C PRO A 64 -15.17 -2.25 0.34
N LEU A 65 -13.89 -2.52 0.55
CA LEU A 65 -12.81 -1.86 -0.19
C LEU A 65 -12.76 -2.32 -1.65
N TYR A 66 -13.07 -3.58 -1.92
CA TYR A 66 -13.27 -4.13 -3.28
C TYR A 66 -14.65 -3.76 -3.82
N GLY A 67 -15.68 -3.76 -2.99
CA GLY A 67 -17.05 -3.39 -3.31
C GLY A 67 -17.22 -1.89 -3.54
N SER A 68 -16.42 -1.02 -2.92
CA SER A 68 -16.45 0.42 -3.21
C SER A 68 -16.00 0.72 -4.63
N CYS A 69 -15.06 -0.05 -5.19
CA CYS A 69 -14.75 -0.01 -6.62
C CYS A 69 -15.90 -0.59 -7.48
N ARG A 70 -16.58 -1.63 -7.04
CA ARG A 70 -17.73 -2.21 -7.77
C ARG A 70 -18.98 -1.36 -7.67
N HIS A 71 -19.27 -0.75 -6.51
CA HIS A 71 -20.43 0.17 -6.37
C HIS A 71 -20.24 1.47 -7.15
N CYS A 72 -19.04 2.01 -7.26
CA CYS A 72 -18.77 3.07 -8.22
C CYS A 72 -19.02 2.64 -9.66
N CYS A 73 -18.74 1.37 -10.03
CA CYS A 73 -18.98 0.86 -11.37
C CYS A 73 -20.46 0.52 -11.64
N SER A 74 -21.20 -0.06 -10.67
CA SER A 74 -22.63 -0.40 -10.86
C SER A 74 -23.53 0.83 -10.93
N SER A 75 -23.23 1.88 -10.16
CA SER A 75 -24.00 3.13 -10.23
C SER A 75 -23.74 3.91 -11.53
N CYS A 76 -22.65 3.62 -12.25
CA CYS A 76 -22.36 4.24 -13.54
C CYS A 76 -23.04 3.51 -14.72
N SER A 77 -23.26 2.19 -14.65
CA SER A 77 -23.89 1.44 -15.73
C SER A 77 -25.38 1.76 -15.93
N HIS A 78 -26.06 2.27 -14.89
CA HIS A 78 -27.49 2.65 -14.98
C HIS A 78 -27.76 4.10 -15.42
N ASN A 79 -26.73 4.92 -15.66
CA ASN A 79 -26.89 6.31 -16.08
C ASN A 79 -25.99 6.67 -17.29
N ALA A 80 -25.94 5.78 -18.29
CA ALA A 80 -25.16 5.98 -19.52
C ALA A 80 -25.59 7.23 -20.33
N ASP A 81 -26.82 7.76 -20.10
CA ASP A 81 -27.38 8.84 -20.88
C ASP A 81 -27.23 10.25 -20.28
N ARG A 82 -26.45 10.41 -19.20
CA ARG A 82 -26.18 11.76 -18.64
C ARG A 82 -24.81 12.25 -19.04
N PRO A 83 -24.68 13.46 -19.61
CA PRO A 83 -23.38 14.04 -19.96
C PRO A 83 -22.52 14.18 -18.71
N LEU A 84 -21.32 13.61 -18.76
CA LEU A 84 -20.32 13.49 -17.67
C LEU A 84 -19.70 14.83 -17.23
N ARG A 85 -20.36 15.98 -17.50
CA ARG A 85 -19.88 17.29 -17.07
C ARG A 85 -19.95 17.41 -15.54
N GLY A 86 -18.81 17.30 -14.88
CA GLY A 86 -18.61 17.70 -13.48
C GLY A 86 -18.36 16.60 -12.45
N ARG A 87 -18.22 15.32 -12.83
CA ARG A 87 -17.88 14.24 -11.88
C ARG A 87 -16.37 14.15 -11.67
N VAL A 88 -15.91 14.29 -10.44
CA VAL A 88 -14.52 13.93 -10.07
C VAL A 88 -14.39 12.41 -10.14
N MET A 89 -13.90 11.92 -11.27
CA MET A 89 -13.66 10.49 -11.47
C MET A 89 -12.37 10.06 -10.81
N SER A 90 -12.39 8.91 -10.14
CA SER A 90 -11.17 8.30 -9.58
C SER A 90 -10.17 7.97 -10.71
N ARG A 91 -8.88 7.92 -10.39
CA ARG A 91 -7.82 7.59 -11.37
C ARG A 91 -8.09 6.24 -12.05
N CYS A 92 -8.48 5.24 -11.28
CA CYS A 92 -8.82 3.91 -11.77
C CYS A 92 -9.97 3.91 -12.77
N HIS A 93 -10.98 4.74 -12.54
CA HIS A 93 -12.14 4.86 -13.44
C HIS A 93 -11.75 5.46 -14.79
N LYS A 94 -10.97 6.53 -14.79
CA LYS A 94 -10.48 7.16 -16.02
C LYS A 94 -9.62 6.22 -16.87
N ILE A 95 -8.73 5.41 -16.24
CA ILE A 95 -7.93 4.42 -16.93
C ILE A 95 -8.83 3.37 -17.60
N ARG A 96 -9.85 2.87 -16.90
CA ARG A 96 -10.75 1.84 -17.42
C ARG A 96 -11.64 2.37 -18.52
N GLU A 97 -12.16 3.59 -18.40
CA GLU A 97 -12.99 4.21 -19.45
C GLU A 97 -12.17 4.50 -20.71
N GLN A 98 -10.92 4.95 -20.57
CA GLN A 98 -10.03 5.13 -21.71
C GLN A 98 -9.81 3.83 -22.50
N LEU A 99 -9.77 2.69 -21.82
CA LEU A 99 -9.56 1.38 -22.44
C LEU A 99 -10.86 0.65 -22.81
N ALA A 100 -12.03 1.25 -22.55
CA ALA A 100 -13.32 0.59 -22.79
C ALA A 100 -13.65 0.45 -24.29
N VAL A 101 -13.17 1.39 -25.10
CA VAL A 101 -13.39 1.42 -26.54
C VAL A 101 -12.05 1.71 -27.24
N PRO A 102 -11.74 1.04 -28.36
CA PRO A 102 -10.57 1.40 -29.19
C PRO A 102 -10.63 2.86 -29.61
N GLU A 103 -9.45 3.50 -29.69
CA GLU A 103 -9.31 4.90 -30.15
C GLU A 103 -10.09 5.93 -29.31
N ASN A 104 -10.33 5.65 -28.03
CA ASN A 104 -11.04 6.55 -27.13
C ASN A 104 -10.13 7.76 -26.74
N ASP A 105 -10.64 8.98 -26.91
CA ASP A 105 -9.90 10.23 -26.67
C ASP A 105 -10.29 10.94 -25.37
N LEU A 106 -10.72 10.22 -24.34
CA LEU A 106 -11.08 10.80 -23.03
C LEU A 106 -9.90 11.46 -22.33
N VAL A 107 -8.71 10.90 -22.51
CA VAL A 107 -7.48 11.34 -21.86
C VAL A 107 -6.33 11.27 -22.88
N SER A 108 -5.49 12.31 -22.94
CA SER A 108 -4.29 12.26 -23.78
C SER A 108 -3.35 11.12 -23.37
N ALA A 109 -2.56 10.61 -24.31
CA ALA A 109 -1.63 9.49 -24.06
C ALA A 109 -0.66 9.78 -22.89
N ASP A 110 -0.11 11.00 -22.83
CA ASP A 110 0.77 11.40 -21.72
C ASP A 110 0.02 11.39 -20.38
N ARG A 111 -1.18 11.96 -20.33
CA ARG A 111 -1.98 11.95 -19.10
C ARG A 111 -2.41 10.54 -18.70
N PHE A 112 -2.67 9.66 -19.65
CA PHE A 112 -2.92 8.24 -19.39
C PHE A 112 -1.70 7.58 -18.75
N ASN A 113 -0.49 7.79 -19.29
CA ASN A 113 0.74 7.24 -18.74
C ASN A 113 1.02 7.76 -17.33
N GLN A 114 0.76 9.03 -17.04
CA GLN A 114 0.85 9.60 -15.70
C GLN A 114 -0.13 8.91 -14.73
N LEU A 115 -1.38 8.73 -15.14
CA LEU A 115 -2.39 8.04 -14.33
C LEU A 115 -2.00 6.60 -14.05
N PHE A 116 -1.54 5.89 -15.08
CA PHE A 116 -1.09 4.50 -14.98
C PHE A 116 0.11 4.34 -14.05
N THR A 117 1.14 5.19 -14.21
CA THR A 117 2.33 5.21 -13.36
C THR A 117 1.97 5.43 -11.90
N MET A 118 1.18 6.45 -11.63
CA MET A 118 0.80 6.79 -10.26
C MET A 118 -0.18 5.80 -9.66
N HIS A 119 -1.03 5.16 -10.48
CA HIS A 119 -1.89 4.08 -10.00
C HIS A 119 -1.06 2.89 -9.56
N GLY A 120 -0.14 2.40 -10.39
CA GLY A 120 0.74 1.28 -10.06
C GLY A 120 1.58 1.56 -8.81
N THR A 121 2.25 2.70 -8.75
CA THR A 121 3.06 3.12 -7.60
C THR A 121 2.21 3.19 -6.31
N THR A 122 1.03 3.82 -6.39
CA THR A 122 0.15 3.96 -5.22
C THR A 122 -0.35 2.60 -4.73
N MET A 123 -0.82 1.74 -5.62
CA MET A 123 -1.38 0.44 -5.23
C MET A 123 -0.34 -0.47 -4.60
N ILE A 124 0.87 -0.50 -5.12
CA ILE A 124 1.94 -1.38 -4.62
C ILE A 124 2.50 -0.81 -3.31
N PHE A 125 3.05 0.40 -3.33
CA PHE A 125 3.82 0.95 -2.20
C PHE A 125 3.00 1.65 -1.13
N MET A 126 1.78 2.14 -1.45
CA MET A 126 0.99 2.96 -0.53
C MET A 126 -0.32 2.31 -0.10
N VAL A 127 -0.75 1.21 -0.73
CA VAL A 127 -1.97 0.51 -0.35
C VAL A 127 -1.66 -0.90 0.13
N ILE A 128 -1.15 -1.80 -0.73
CA ILE A 128 -1.03 -3.23 -0.40
C ILE A 128 0.02 -3.45 0.69
N MET A 129 1.24 -2.92 0.51
CA MET A 129 2.30 -3.07 1.52
C MET A 129 1.93 -2.51 2.89
N PRO A 130 1.46 -1.25 3.00
CA PRO A 130 1.11 -0.70 4.30
C PRO A 130 -0.07 -1.40 4.96
N LEU A 131 -1.00 -1.95 4.18
CA LEU A 131 -2.09 -2.76 4.71
C LEU A 131 -1.55 -4.02 5.40
N ALA A 132 -0.63 -4.74 4.74
CA ALA A 132 0.04 -5.90 5.34
C ALA A 132 0.81 -5.50 6.61
N VAL A 133 1.58 -4.40 6.56
CA VAL A 133 2.33 -3.87 7.71
C VAL A 133 1.40 -3.49 8.87
N ALA A 134 0.21 -2.96 8.60
CA ALA A 134 -0.79 -2.67 9.64
C ALA A 134 -1.23 -3.96 10.35
N PHE A 135 -1.49 -5.03 9.60
CA PHE A 135 -1.79 -6.35 10.16
C PHE A 135 -0.61 -6.92 10.96
N PHE A 136 0.62 -6.76 10.49
CA PHE A 136 1.81 -7.19 11.23
C PHE A 136 1.91 -6.49 12.59
N ASN A 137 1.71 -5.18 12.62
CA ASN A 137 1.76 -4.39 13.84
C ASN A 137 0.70 -4.80 14.87
N TYR A 138 -0.45 -5.23 14.40
CA TYR A 138 -1.58 -5.56 15.27
C TYR A 138 -1.63 -7.03 15.65
N ILE A 139 -1.60 -7.93 14.67
CA ILE A 139 -1.85 -9.36 14.88
C ILE A 139 -0.62 -10.08 15.42
N MET A 140 0.58 -9.78 14.90
CA MET A 140 1.79 -10.52 15.24
C MET A 140 2.16 -10.41 16.73
N PRO A 141 2.17 -9.24 17.39
CA PRO A 141 2.43 -9.16 18.84
C PRO A 141 1.41 -9.96 19.66
N LEU A 142 0.13 -9.92 19.28
CA LEU A 142 -0.91 -10.70 19.95
C LEU A 142 -0.65 -12.20 19.84
N GLN A 143 -0.26 -12.68 18.66
CA GLN A 143 0.01 -14.10 18.41
C GLN A 143 1.21 -14.63 19.19
N ILE A 144 2.24 -13.81 19.40
CA ILE A 144 3.43 -14.21 20.14
C ILE A 144 3.36 -13.90 21.64
N GLY A 145 2.28 -13.25 22.11
CA GLY A 145 2.09 -12.85 23.49
C GLY A 145 2.93 -11.64 23.92
N ALA A 146 3.39 -10.83 22.98
CA ALA A 146 4.08 -9.56 23.26
C ALA A 146 3.06 -8.44 23.51
N ARG A 147 3.39 -7.52 24.43
CA ARG A 147 2.52 -6.35 24.69
C ARG A 147 2.58 -5.30 23.58
N ASP A 148 3.72 -5.16 22.93
CA ASP A 148 4.00 -4.21 21.86
C ASP A 148 5.15 -4.74 21.00
N VAL A 149 5.49 -4.03 19.93
CA VAL A 149 6.70 -4.30 19.13
C VAL A 149 7.96 -3.94 19.92
N ALA A 150 9.12 -4.49 19.54
CA ALA A 150 10.38 -4.31 20.28
C ALA A 150 10.80 -2.83 20.41
N PHE A 151 10.58 -2.04 19.38
CA PHE A 151 10.96 -0.63 19.32
C PHE A 151 9.77 0.27 18.96
N PRO A 152 8.89 0.63 19.91
CA PRO A 152 7.69 1.42 19.62
C PRO A 152 7.98 2.80 19.01
N ARG A 153 9.04 3.47 19.45
CA ARG A 153 9.46 4.78 18.89
C ARG A 153 9.94 4.65 17.44
N LEU A 154 10.67 3.59 17.14
CA LEU A 154 11.13 3.30 15.79
C LEU A 154 9.95 2.95 14.88
N ASN A 155 8.95 2.26 15.42
CA ASN A 155 7.70 1.99 14.73
C ASN A 155 6.94 3.27 14.36
N ALA A 156 6.83 4.21 15.30
CA ALA A 156 6.24 5.52 15.04
C ALA A 156 7.04 6.31 13.99
N PHE A 157 8.38 6.25 14.04
CA PHE A 157 9.24 6.85 13.04
C PHE A 157 8.98 6.25 11.63
N SER A 158 8.90 4.91 11.50
CA SER A 158 8.61 4.28 10.21
C SER A 158 7.26 4.72 9.64
N TYR A 159 6.24 4.86 10.49
CA TYR A 159 4.93 5.38 10.07
C TYR A 159 5.01 6.81 9.53
N TRP A 160 5.74 7.71 10.21
CA TRP A 160 5.88 9.09 9.74
C TRP A 160 6.69 9.17 8.45
N MET A 161 7.74 8.36 8.30
CA MET A 161 8.48 8.25 7.04
C MET A 161 7.58 7.76 5.91
N PHE A 162 6.74 6.75 6.16
CA PHE A 162 5.73 6.30 5.21
C PHE A 162 4.76 7.42 4.82
N PHE A 163 4.23 8.16 5.80
CA PHE A 163 3.28 9.24 5.56
C PHE A 163 3.91 10.33 4.69
N PHE A 164 5.06 10.84 5.07
CA PHE A 164 5.73 11.91 4.32
C PHE A 164 6.21 11.45 2.94
N GLY A 165 6.72 10.24 2.80
CA GLY A 165 7.08 9.65 1.52
C GLY A 165 5.87 9.52 0.57
N SER A 166 4.73 9.10 1.11
CA SER A 166 3.48 9.00 0.34
C SER A 166 2.96 10.38 -0.09
N VAL A 167 3.01 11.38 0.78
CA VAL A 167 2.64 12.75 0.43
C VAL A 167 3.58 13.29 -0.65
N LEU A 168 4.90 13.13 -0.48
CA LEU A 168 5.89 13.61 -1.44
C LEU A 168 5.70 12.98 -2.83
N ASN A 169 5.42 11.68 -2.88
CA ASN A 169 5.17 10.97 -4.13
C ASN A 169 3.94 11.52 -4.87
N ASN A 170 2.92 11.96 -4.14
CA ASN A 170 1.70 12.50 -4.72
C ASN A 170 1.71 14.03 -4.93
N VAL A 171 2.67 14.74 -4.34
CA VAL A 171 2.72 16.20 -4.40
C VAL A 171 2.93 16.73 -5.83
N SER A 172 3.55 15.94 -6.70
CA SER A 172 3.76 16.27 -8.11
C SER A 172 2.48 16.67 -8.86
N TRP A 173 1.32 16.09 -8.47
CA TRP A 173 0.03 16.46 -9.03
C TRP A 173 -0.37 17.91 -8.76
N LEU A 174 0.12 18.53 -7.69
CA LEU A 174 -0.15 19.92 -7.35
C LEU A 174 0.60 20.89 -8.29
N PHE A 175 1.69 20.42 -8.90
CA PHE A 175 2.45 21.16 -9.90
C PHE A 175 1.98 20.90 -11.34
N GLY A 176 0.85 20.20 -11.49
CA GLY A 176 0.20 19.97 -12.78
C GLY A 176 0.68 18.76 -13.56
N GLU A 177 1.78 18.14 -13.16
CA GLU A 177 2.40 17.00 -13.82
C GLU A 177 2.67 15.86 -12.83
N ALA A 178 2.65 14.62 -13.36
CA ALA A 178 3.06 13.44 -12.62
C ALA A 178 4.02 12.61 -13.49
N PRO A 179 4.83 11.73 -12.89
CA PRO A 179 5.73 10.88 -13.67
C PRO A 179 4.95 9.98 -14.64
N ASN A 180 5.45 9.84 -15.87
CA ASN A 180 4.82 9.06 -16.96
C ASN A 180 5.63 7.81 -17.36
N MET A 181 6.63 7.43 -16.55
CA MET A 181 7.65 6.41 -16.82
C MET A 181 7.29 5.01 -16.35
N THR A 182 6.02 4.72 -16.05
CA THR A 182 5.52 3.52 -15.37
C THR A 182 6.03 3.37 -13.94
N TRP A 183 5.42 2.49 -13.14
CA TRP A 183 5.86 2.25 -11.75
C TRP A 183 7.20 1.51 -11.66
N VAL A 184 7.62 0.86 -12.77
CA VAL A 184 8.92 0.15 -12.87
C VAL A 184 10.06 1.11 -13.19
N GLY A 185 9.77 2.24 -13.84
CA GLY A 185 10.73 3.29 -14.10
C GLY A 185 11.91 2.88 -15.01
N TYR A 186 11.70 2.13 -16.07
CA TYR A 186 12.79 1.71 -16.95
C TYR A 186 13.50 2.88 -17.64
N SER A 187 14.83 2.85 -17.62
CA SER A 187 15.64 3.67 -18.49
C SER A 187 15.40 3.26 -19.98
N PRO A 188 15.29 4.21 -20.93
CA PRO A 188 15.57 5.66 -20.81
C PRO A 188 14.37 6.51 -20.38
N LEU A 189 13.18 5.94 -20.13
CA LEU A 189 11.96 6.70 -19.80
C LEU A 189 12.11 7.57 -18.55
N THR A 190 12.98 7.17 -17.61
CA THR A 190 13.27 7.91 -16.38
C THR A 190 14.22 9.09 -16.57
N ASN A 191 14.85 9.19 -17.72
CA ASN A 191 15.77 10.27 -18.02
C ASN A 191 15.02 11.61 -18.12
N SER A 192 15.72 12.71 -17.81
CA SER A 192 15.21 14.07 -17.93
C SER A 192 14.74 14.46 -19.32
N THR A 193 15.22 13.76 -20.37
CA THR A 193 14.79 13.93 -21.76
C THR A 193 13.36 13.45 -21.99
N TYR A 194 12.98 12.30 -21.41
CA TYR A 194 11.66 11.66 -21.62
C TYR A 194 10.66 12.00 -20.51
N THR A 195 11.16 12.23 -19.31
CA THR A 195 10.35 12.71 -18.16
C THR A 195 10.97 14.01 -17.65
N PRO A 196 10.75 15.12 -18.37
CA PRO A 196 11.24 16.42 -17.96
C PRO A 196 10.53 16.91 -16.69
N GLY A 197 11.15 17.87 -16.01
CA GLY A 197 10.56 18.46 -14.81
C GLY A 197 10.79 17.67 -13.54
N MET A 198 10.21 18.14 -12.46
CA MET A 198 10.45 17.63 -11.09
C MET A 198 9.59 16.40 -10.74
N SER A 199 8.67 15.99 -11.60
CA SER A 199 7.72 14.91 -11.28
C SER A 199 8.43 13.57 -11.04
N GLY A 200 9.43 13.26 -11.85
CA GLY A 200 10.29 12.09 -11.68
C GLY A 200 11.12 12.16 -10.38
N ASP A 201 11.58 13.35 -10.00
CA ASP A 201 12.39 13.54 -8.79
C ASP A 201 11.56 13.32 -7.53
N PHE A 202 10.32 13.83 -7.48
CA PHE A 202 9.37 13.54 -6.40
C PHE A 202 9.08 12.04 -6.28
N TRP A 203 8.97 11.33 -7.39
CA TRP A 203 8.77 9.88 -7.39
C TRP A 203 10.01 9.16 -6.84
N VAL A 204 11.21 9.49 -7.29
CA VAL A 204 12.47 8.88 -6.85
C VAL A 204 12.70 9.10 -5.36
N VAL A 205 12.63 10.35 -4.88
CA VAL A 205 12.84 10.68 -3.46
C VAL A 205 11.72 10.12 -2.59
N GLY A 206 10.48 10.20 -3.06
CA GLY A 206 9.34 9.62 -2.36
C GLY A 206 9.50 8.11 -2.12
N LEU A 207 9.92 7.34 -3.14
CA LEU A 207 10.19 5.90 -3.00
C LEU A 207 11.39 5.60 -2.09
N GLN A 208 12.45 6.42 -2.10
CA GLN A 208 13.57 6.26 -1.15
C GLN A 208 13.10 6.39 0.29
N ILE A 209 12.28 7.38 0.59
CA ILE A 209 11.71 7.59 1.93
C ILE A 209 10.80 6.41 2.33
N LEU A 210 9.97 5.91 1.41
CA LEU A 210 9.15 4.71 1.63
C LEU A 210 10.02 3.47 1.88
N GLY A 211 11.14 3.34 1.17
CA GLY A 211 12.12 2.27 1.36
C GLY A 211 12.73 2.28 2.77
N VAL A 212 13.14 3.44 3.27
CA VAL A 212 13.64 3.59 4.64
C VAL A 212 12.58 3.18 5.66
N SER A 213 11.32 3.61 5.47
CA SER A 213 10.20 3.21 6.31
C SER A 213 10.06 1.69 6.39
N SER A 214 10.11 1.01 5.25
CA SER A 214 9.95 -0.44 5.14
C SER A 214 11.09 -1.20 5.82
N ILE A 215 12.35 -0.80 5.62
CA ILE A 215 13.50 -1.42 6.26
C ILE A 215 13.42 -1.29 7.78
N VAL A 216 13.11 -0.10 8.27
CA VAL A 216 12.98 0.18 9.71
C VAL A 216 11.86 -0.67 10.34
N GLY A 217 10.72 -0.78 9.68
CA GLY A 217 9.62 -1.64 10.11
C GLY A 217 10.01 -3.11 10.15
N ALA A 218 10.69 -3.60 9.11
CA ALA A 218 11.14 -4.99 9.01
C ALA A 218 12.13 -5.35 10.15
N LEU A 219 13.09 -4.49 10.44
CA LEU A 219 14.02 -4.68 11.57
C LEU A 219 13.28 -4.81 12.90
N ASN A 220 12.26 -3.98 13.10
CA ASN A 220 11.43 -4.02 14.28
C ASN A 220 10.64 -5.34 14.40
N PHE A 221 10.02 -5.82 13.32
CA PHE A 221 9.29 -7.08 13.32
C PHE A 221 10.21 -8.28 13.57
N ILE A 222 11.37 -8.36 12.94
CA ILE A 222 12.35 -9.44 13.17
C ILE A 222 12.74 -9.46 14.64
N THR A 223 13.13 -8.31 15.21
CA THR A 223 13.54 -8.21 16.60
C THR A 223 12.42 -8.60 17.56
N THR A 224 11.19 -8.18 17.27
CA THR A 224 10.00 -8.52 18.06
C THR A 224 9.77 -10.04 18.06
N ILE A 225 9.74 -10.66 16.87
CA ILE A 225 9.49 -12.10 16.74
C ILE A 225 10.60 -12.93 17.37
N ILE A 226 11.86 -12.51 17.24
CA ILE A 226 12.98 -13.27 17.79
C ILE A 226 13.06 -13.17 19.31
N ASN A 227 12.87 -11.96 19.87
CA ASN A 227 13.20 -11.69 21.27
C ASN A 227 12.00 -11.64 22.21
N MET A 228 10.80 -11.38 21.71
CA MET A 228 9.63 -11.09 22.54
C MET A 228 8.57 -12.19 22.55
N ARG A 229 8.91 -13.40 22.13
CA ARG A 229 8.00 -14.55 22.21
C ARG A 229 7.67 -14.89 23.67
N ALA A 230 6.43 -15.32 23.88
CA ALA A 230 5.99 -15.83 25.18
C ALA A 230 6.88 -16.99 25.67
N PRO A 231 7.13 -17.12 26.99
CA PRO A 231 7.90 -18.23 27.54
C PRO A 231 7.34 -19.59 27.09
N GLY A 232 8.23 -20.46 26.59
CA GLY A 232 7.86 -21.78 26.06
C GLY A 232 7.40 -21.80 24.60
N MET A 233 7.31 -20.66 23.93
CA MET A 233 7.01 -20.58 22.50
C MET A 233 8.31 -20.72 21.67
N SER A 234 8.57 -21.93 21.20
CA SER A 234 9.67 -22.18 20.24
C SER A 234 9.27 -21.71 18.83
N PHE A 235 10.26 -21.55 17.93
CA PHE A 235 9.99 -21.16 16.54
C PHE A 235 8.98 -22.09 15.84
N MET A 236 9.07 -23.40 16.06
CA MET A 236 8.16 -24.38 15.45
C MET A 236 6.73 -24.33 16.01
N ARG A 237 6.47 -23.54 17.06
CA ARG A 237 5.15 -23.30 17.62
C ARG A 237 4.56 -21.95 17.23
N LEU A 238 5.28 -21.19 16.39
CA LEU A 238 4.77 -19.92 15.88
C LEU A 238 3.58 -20.17 14.93
N PRO A 239 2.53 -19.35 15.01
CA PRO A 239 1.46 -19.35 14.02
C PRO A 239 1.99 -19.06 12.61
N VAL A 240 1.31 -19.57 11.59
CA VAL A 240 1.72 -19.40 10.19
C VAL A 240 1.85 -17.94 9.80
N PHE A 241 0.90 -17.10 10.21
CA PHE A 241 0.96 -15.65 9.95
C PHE A 241 2.23 -15.00 10.52
N THR A 242 2.62 -15.34 11.75
CA THR A 242 3.88 -14.82 12.35
C THR A 242 5.11 -15.32 11.60
N TRP A 243 5.10 -16.59 11.11
CA TRP A 243 6.15 -17.11 10.22
C TRP A 243 6.23 -16.32 8.92
N MET A 244 5.08 -16.05 8.26
CA MET A 244 5.04 -15.28 7.04
C MET A 244 5.51 -13.84 7.26
N THR A 245 5.13 -13.22 8.39
CA THR A 245 5.65 -11.90 8.79
C THR A 245 7.16 -11.90 8.94
N LEU A 246 7.75 -12.93 9.57
CA LEU A 246 9.19 -13.05 9.72
C LEU A 246 9.91 -13.19 8.38
N ILE A 247 9.41 -14.07 7.51
CA ILE A 247 9.97 -14.28 6.17
C ILE A 247 9.86 -13.00 5.33
N THR A 248 8.70 -12.37 5.36
CA THR A 248 8.46 -11.09 4.66
C THR A 248 9.45 -10.00 5.15
N ALA A 249 9.65 -9.88 6.45
CA ALA A 249 10.58 -8.91 7.01
C ALA A 249 12.05 -9.21 6.59
N LEU A 250 12.44 -10.47 6.51
CA LEU A 250 13.75 -10.86 5.97
C LEU A 250 13.89 -10.53 4.48
N LEU A 251 12.86 -10.78 3.67
CA LEU A 251 12.84 -10.42 2.25
C LEU A 251 12.98 -8.91 2.06
N VAL A 252 12.29 -8.10 2.88
CA VAL A 252 12.42 -6.63 2.86
C VAL A 252 13.88 -6.21 3.08
N ILE A 253 14.53 -6.74 4.11
CA ILE A 253 15.93 -6.36 4.41
C ILE A 253 16.88 -6.75 3.29
N LEU A 254 16.64 -7.86 2.60
CA LEU A 254 17.48 -8.33 1.51
C LEU A 254 17.23 -7.60 0.19
N ALA A 255 15.97 -7.28 -0.11
CA ALA A 255 15.57 -6.74 -1.40
C ALA A 255 15.65 -5.20 -1.49
N PHE A 256 15.26 -4.49 -0.43
CA PHE A 256 15.20 -3.04 -0.44
C PHE A 256 16.54 -2.31 -0.63
N PRO A 257 17.69 -2.82 -0.18
CA PRO A 257 18.97 -2.21 -0.52
C PRO A 257 19.24 -2.12 -2.03
N ALA A 258 18.82 -3.11 -2.82
CA ALA A 258 19.01 -3.10 -4.27
C ALA A 258 18.20 -1.98 -4.95
N ILE A 259 16.92 -1.82 -4.60
CA ILE A 259 16.11 -0.73 -5.13
C ILE A 259 16.58 0.64 -4.62
N THR A 260 17.08 0.71 -3.37
CA THR A 260 17.62 1.96 -2.81
C THR A 260 18.84 2.42 -3.60
N ILE A 261 19.78 1.53 -3.92
CA ILE A 261 20.96 1.85 -4.75
C ILE A 261 20.48 2.36 -6.12
N CYS A 262 19.60 1.63 -6.77
CA CYS A 262 19.03 1.96 -8.07
C CYS A 262 18.38 3.36 -8.10
N LEU A 263 17.58 3.67 -7.07
CA LEU A 263 16.94 4.99 -6.94
C LEU A 263 17.94 6.11 -6.64
N VAL A 264 18.99 5.83 -5.87
CA VAL A 264 20.07 6.80 -5.61
C VAL A 264 20.85 7.10 -6.89
N GLU A 265 21.24 6.07 -7.65
CA GLU A 265 21.92 6.25 -8.94
C GLU A 265 21.06 7.06 -9.92
N LEU A 266 19.73 6.77 -9.98
CA LEU A 266 18.81 7.56 -10.82
C LEU A 266 18.68 9.00 -10.33
N MET A 267 18.65 9.22 -9.03
CA MET A 267 18.64 10.57 -8.47
C MET A 267 19.89 11.36 -8.89
N PHE A 268 21.06 10.72 -8.87
CA PHE A 268 22.30 11.35 -9.35
C PHE A 268 22.26 11.63 -10.86
N ASP A 269 21.76 10.72 -11.68
CA ASP A 269 21.60 10.93 -13.11
C ASP A 269 20.70 12.14 -13.41
N ARG A 270 19.59 12.29 -12.65
CA ARG A 270 18.63 13.37 -12.89
C ARG A 270 19.08 14.73 -12.33
N LEU A 271 19.67 14.76 -11.13
CA LEU A 271 20.01 16.01 -10.44
C LEU A 271 21.44 16.48 -10.73
N PHE A 272 22.37 15.56 -10.90
CA PHE A 272 23.80 15.88 -11.09
C PHE A 272 24.32 15.53 -12.48
N HIS A 273 23.43 15.04 -13.39
CA HIS A 273 23.77 14.68 -14.76
C HIS A 273 24.90 13.64 -14.84
N THR A 274 24.93 12.71 -13.91
CA THR A 274 25.75 11.50 -14.04
C THR A 274 25.15 10.58 -15.11
N ASN A 275 25.85 9.51 -15.49
CA ASN A 275 25.47 8.67 -16.62
C ASN A 275 25.44 7.19 -16.25
N PHE A 276 24.85 6.83 -15.12
CA PHE A 276 24.70 5.42 -14.73
C PHE A 276 23.83 4.65 -15.72
N PHE A 277 22.73 5.25 -16.16
CA PHE A 277 21.73 4.60 -17.01
C PHE A 277 21.61 5.21 -18.42
N GLU A 278 22.37 6.24 -18.75
CA GLU A 278 22.31 6.91 -20.06
C GLU A 278 23.27 6.24 -21.06
N ALA A 279 22.70 5.45 -21.99
CA ALA A 279 23.48 4.68 -22.95
C ALA A 279 24.31 5.55 -23.90
N SER A 280 23.82 6.73 -24.29
CA SER A 280 24.52 7.65 -25.18
C SER A 280 25.82 8.21 -24.60
N ALA A 281 25.92 8.22 -23.26
CA ALA A 281 27.08 8.69 -22.52
C ALA A 281 27.91 7.55 -21.87
N GLY A 282 27.65 6.29 -22.29
CA GLY A 282 28.39 5.11 -21.79
C GLY A 282 27.79 4.42 -20.58
N GLY A 283 26.60 4.84 -20.11
CA GLY A 283 25.86 4.17 -19.06
C GLY A 283 25.19 2.88 -19.51
N LEU A 284 24.66 2.12 -18.57
CA LEU A 284 24.07 0.80 -18.80
C LEU A 284 22.59 0.76 -18.37
N PRO A 285 21.63 0.97 -19.26
CA PRO A 285 20.18 0.85 -18.95
C PRO A 285 19.79 -0.49 -18.34
N ILE A 286 20.48 -1.57 -18.70
CA ILE A 286 20.23 -2.91 -18.16
C ILE A 286 20.60 -3.02 -16.68
N LEU A 287 21.49 -2.17 -16.17
CA LEU A 287 21.83 -2.10 -14.75
C LEU A 287 20.59 -1.75 -13.90
N TRP A 288 19.78 -0.78 -14.38
CA TRP A 288 18.49 -0.46 -13.75
C TRP A 288 17.60 -1.69 -13.66
N GLN A 289 17.44 -2.41 -14.78
CA GLN A 289 16.56 -3.59 -14.82
C GLN A 289 17.03 -4.67 -13.84
N HIS A 290 18.32 -4.95 -13.77
CA HIS A 290 18.87 -5.95 -12.85
C HIS A 290 18.66 -5.55 -11.38
N LEU A 291 19.04 -4.34 -10.99
CA LEU A 291 18.88 -3.86 -9.63
C LEU A 291 17.40 -3.76 -9.23
N PHE A 292 16.58 -3.25 -10.15
CA PHE A 292 15.14 -3.15 -9.91
C PHE A 292 14.51 -4.54 -9.68
N TRP A 293 14.83 -5.55 -10.50
CA TRP A 293 14.21 -6.87 -10.39
C TRP A 293 14.82 -7.76 -9.30
N VAL A 294 16.01 -7.48 -8.82
CA VAL A 294 16.51 -8.05 -7.55
C VAL A 294 15.59 -7.67 -6.39
N PHE A 295 15.00 -6.48 -6.43
CA PHE A 295 13.92 -6.08 -5.53
C PHE A 295 12.55 -6.55 -6.03
N GLY A 296 12.21 -6.35 -7.29
CA GLY A 296 10.86 -6.43 -7.82
C GLY A 296 10.22 -7.82 -7.72
N HIS A 297 11.00 -8.90 -7.85
CA HIS A 297 10.48 -10.24 -7.63
C HIS A 297 10.26 -10.56 -6.14
N PRO A 298 11.22 -10.33 -5.22
CA PRO A 298 10.93 -10.43 -3.80
C PRO A 298 9.75 -9.57 -3.34
N GLU A 299 9.54 -8.41 -3.95
CA GLU A 299 8.41 -7.52 -3.64
C GLU A 299 7.06 -8.21 -3.83
N VAL A 300 6.88 -8.97 -4.92
CA VAL A 300 5.62 -9.69 -5.14
C VAL A 300 5.40 -10.79 -4.09
N TYR A 301 6.47 -11.40 -3.58
CA TYR A 301 6.37 -12.32 -2.44
C TYR A 301 6.06 -11.58 -1.12
N ILE A 302 6.65 -10.42 -0.91
CA ILE A 302 6.33 -9.54 0.23
C ILE A 302 4.84 -9.19 0.26
N LEU A 303 4.22 -9.01 -0.92
CA LEU A 303 2.80 -8.68 -1.06
C LEU A 303 1.87 -9.88 -0.83
N ILE A 304 2.30 -11.12 -1.15
CA ILE A 304 1.41 -12.29 -1.17
C ILE A 304 1.59 -13.22 0.03
N LEU A 305 2.75 -13.24 0.68
CA LEU A 305 3.01 -14.15 1.81
C LEU A 305 2.16 -13.84 3.04
N PRO A 306 1.95 -12.57 3.41
CA PRO A 306 1.08 -12.25 4.53
C PRO A 306 -0.37 -12.46 4.20
#